data_8ffbe1c52fbe53c09a30aabd5ba8e8f3
#
_entry.id   8ffbe1c52fbe53c09a30aabd5ba8e8f3
#
_cell.length_a   1.000
_cell.length_b   1.000
_cell.length_c   1.000
_cell.angle_alpha   90.00
_cell.angle_beta   90.00
_cell.angle_gamma   90.00
#
_symmetry.space_group_name_H-M   'P 1'
#
loop_
_entity.id
_entity.type
_entity.pdbx_description
1 polymer ?
#
loop_
_entity_poly.entity_id
_entity_poly.type
_entity_poly.pdbx_seq_one_letter_code
_entity_poly.pdbx_strand_id
1 'polypeptide(L)'
;MATRKIVLQGDEILTKVCRPVTNFDERLHELLDDMKETLIQANGAGLAAPQVGILRRITVVLNDDDEILELINPEIIYTEGEQTGPEGCLSVPGKFGMVTRPEFVRVRAQDRNGNWFEAEGYDLTARCFCHELAHLDGHLYTEHIDRFLSDEELMNY
;
A
#
# COMPACT_ATOMS: atom_id res chain seq x y z
N MET A 1 3.55 0.80 -20.86
CA MET A 1 2.83 0.50 -19.60
C MET A 1 2.16 -0.85 -19.73
N ALA A 2 2.28 -1.65 -18.69
CA ALA A 2 1.71 -2.99 -18.65
C ALA A 2 1.22 -3.32 -17.25
N THR A 3 0.22 -4.18 -17.14
CA THR A 3 -0.17 -4.70 -15.83
C THR A 3 0.76 -5.81 -15.41
N ARG A 4 0.90 -6.00 -14.12
CA ARG A 4 1.67 -7.08 -13.52
C ARG A 4 0.73 -7.98 -12.71
N LYS A 5 1.09 -9.24 -12.60
CA LYS A 5 0.30 -10.21 -11.83
C LYS A 5 0.44 -9.90 -10.34
N ILE A 6 -0.69 -9.84 -9.64
CA ILE A 6 -0.70 -9.63 -8.19
C ILE A 6 -0.44 -10.96 -7.49
N VAL A 7 0.56 -10.96 -6.63
CA VAL A 7 0.94 -12.11 -5.79
C VAL A 7 -0.07 -12.22 -4.65
N LEU A 8 -0.50 -13.45 -4.35
CA LEU A 8 -1.51 -13.71 -3.32
C LEU A 8 -0.90 -14.18 -2.01
N GLN A 9 -1.65 -13.99 -0.92
CA GLN A 9 -1.30 -14.48 0.41
C GLN A 9 -0.98 -15.99 0.34
N GLY A 10 0.07 -16.38 1.04
CA GLY A 10 0.63 -17.74 0.96
C GLY A 10 1.93 -17.79 0.20
N ASP A 11 2.21 -16.81 -0.66
CA ASP A 11 3.50 -16.67 -1.31
C ASP A 11 4.50 -16.03 -0.32
N GLU A 12 5.66 -16.65 -0.17
CA GLU A 12 6.69 -16.21 0.78
C GLU A 12 7.19 -14.79 0.52
N ILE A 13 7.10 -14.29 -0.72
CA ILE A 13 7.62 -12.97 -1.07
C ILE A 13 6.93 -11.87 -0.25
N LEU A 14 5.66 -12.07 0.12
CA LEU A 14 4.90 -11.11 0.91
C LEU A 14 5.36 -11.02 2.37
N THR A 15 6.20 -11.94 2.82
CA THR A 15 6.71 -11.98 4.19
C THR A 15 8.14 -11.45 4.31
N LYS A 16 8.71 -10.98 3.21
CA LYS A 16 10.11 -10.52 3.17
C LYS A 16 10.22 -9.01 3.26
N VAL A 17 11.33 -8.56 3.86
CA VAL A 17 11.66 -7.14 3.96
C VAL A 17 12.23 -6.66 2.63
N CYS A 18 11.71 -5.53 2.15
CA CYS A 18 12.15 -4.93 0.91
C CYS A 18 13.44 -4.12 1.10
N ARG A 19 14.23 -4.07 0.03
CA ARG A 19 15.48 -3.28 0.01
C ARG A 19 15.21 -1.86 -0.44
N PRO A 20 15.97 -0.88 0.11
CA PRO A 20 15.88 0.50 -0.36
C PRO A 20 16.21 0.63 -1.85
N VAL A 21 15.57 1.58 -2.51
CA VAL A 21 15.89 1.96 -3.89
C VAL A 21 17.07 2.92 -3.88
N THR A 22 18.08 2.63 -4.70
CA THR A 22 19.27 3.49 -4.81
C THR A 22 19.47 4.03 -6.24
N ASN A 23 18.82 3.42 -7.23
CA ASN A 23 18.90 3.85 -8.63
C ASN A 23 17.53 4.35 -9.11
N PHE A 24 17.49 5.62 -9.48
CA PHE A 24 16.27 6.28 -9.97
C PHE A 24 16.36 6.41 -11.49
N ASP A 25 16.21 5.27 -12.16
CA ASP A 25 16.43 5.09 -13.58
C ASP A 25 15.13 4.75 -14.34
N GLU A 26 15.26 4.45 -15.62
CA GLU A 26 14.12 4.10 -16.45
C GLU A 26 13.42 2.81 -16.02
N ARG A 27 14.16 1.85 -15.45
CA ARG A 27 13.56 0.61 -14.93
C ARG A 27 12.64 0.89 -13.76
N LEU A 28 13.03 1.82 -12.89
CA LEU A 28 12.20 2.27 -11.79
C LEU A 28 10.94 2.96 -12.34
N HIS A 29 11.09 3.83 -13.32
CA HIS A 29 9.96 4.55 -13.92
C HIS A 29 8.97 3.58 -14.57
N GLU A 30 9.46 2.57 -15.29
CA GLU A 30 8.62 1.54 -15.88
C GLU A 30 7.86 0.75 -14.83
N LEU A 31 8.54 0.36 -13.74
CA LEU A 31 7.89 -0.35 -12.63
C LEU A 31 6.79 0.49 -11.99
N LEU A 32 7.05 1.78 -11.76
CA LEU A 32 6.05 2.70 -11.22
C LEU A 32 4.83 2.81 -12.13
N ASP A 33 5.06 2.96 -13.44
CA ASP A 33 3.97 3.04 -14.41
C ASP A 33 3.16 1.75 -14.45
N ASP A 34 3.83 0.60 -14.40
CA ASP A 34 3.17 -0.71 -14.37
C ASP A 34 2.36 -0.91 -13.08
N MET A 35 2.91 -0.48 -11.93
CA MET A 35 2.20 -0.57 -10.66
C MET A 35 0.96 0.30 -10.64
N LYS A 36 1.03 1.51 -11.19
CA LYS A 36 -0.12 2.41 -11.29
C LYS A 36 -1.21 1.81 -12.17
N GLU A 37 -0.84 1.26 -13.31
CA GLU A 37 -1.81 0.62 -14.20
C GLU A 37 -2.45 -0.62 -13.55
N THR A 38 -1.64 -1.42 -12.87
CA THR A 38 -2.13 -2.59 -12.13
C THR A 38 -3.12 -2.18 -11.04
N LEU A 39 -2.81 -1.12 -10.30
CA LEU A 39 -3.69 -0.59 -9.26
C LEU A 39 -5.04 -0.13 -9.85
N ILE A 40 -5.00 0.61 -10.94
CA ILE A 40 -6.20 1.12 -11.61
C ILE A 40 -7.08 -0.04 -12.09
N GLN A 41 -6.50 -1.03 -12.76
CA GLN A 41 -7.25 -2.18 -13.26
C GLN A 41 -7.84 -3.03 -12.15
N ALA A 42 -7.14 -3.16 -11.04
CA ALA A 42 -7.62 -3.90 -9.88
C ALA A 42 -8.62 -3.10 -9.03
N ASN A 43 -8.82 -1.82 -9.36
CA ASN A 43 -9.70 -0.92 -8.63
C ASN A 43 -9.37 -0.85 -7.13
N GLY A 44 -8.08 -0.85 -6.81
CA GLY A 44 -7.58 -0.80 -5.44
C GLY A 44 -7.25 0.61 -4.99
N ALA A 45 -6.97 0.75 -3.69
CA ALA A 45 -6.58 2.03 -3.09
C ALA A 45 -5.06 2.15 -2.93
N GLY A 46 -4.33 1.05 -2.95
CA GLY A 46 -2.88 1.06 -2.85
C GLY A 46 -2.27 -0.27 -3.29
N LEU A 47 -1.00 -0.23 -3.63
CA LEU A 47 -0.24 -1.39 -4.07
C LEU A 47 1.22 -1.20 -3.70
N ALA A 48 1.83 -2.25 -3.15
CA ALA A 48 3.25 -2.27 -2.81
C ALA A 48 4.01 -3.19 -3.77
N ALA A 49 5.28 -2.90 -4.02
CA ALA A 49 6.10 -3.65 -4.97
C ALA A 49 6.17 -5.15 -4.69
N PRO A 50 6.24 -5.64 -3.44
CA PRO A 50 6.19 -7.08 -3.18
C PRO A 50 4.95 -7.76 -3.75
N GLN A 51 3.83 -7.06 -3.84
CA GLN A 51 2.59 -7.60 -4.39
C GLN A 51 2.66 -7.87 -5.90
N VAL A 52 3.67 -7.34 -6.57
CA VAL A 52 3.97 -7.67 -7.97
C VAL A 52 5.31 -8.40 -8.12
N GLY A 53 5.80 -8.98 -7.03
CA GLY A 53 6.99 -9.82 -7.03
C GLY A 53 8.32 -9.09 -6.93
N ILE A 54 8.32 -7.83 -6.58
CA ILE A 54 9.53 -7.00 -6.52
C ILE A 54 9.82 -6.59 -5.07
N LEU A 55 10.97 -7.01 -4.54
CA LEU A 55 11.35 -6.73 -3.15
C LEU A 55 12.11 -5.40 -3.03
N ARG A 56 11.44 -4.32 -3.38
CA ARG A 56 11.96 -2.96 -3.27
C ARG A 56 10.97 -2.06 -2.53
N ARG A 57 11.49 -1.05 -1.85
CA ARG A 57 10.68 -0.16 -1.02
C ARG A 57 9.95 0.88 -1.89
N ILE A 58 8.93 0.41 -2.58
CA ILE A 58 8.10 1.21 -3.49
C ILE A 58 6.63 0.92 -3.23
N THR A 59 5.82 1.96 -3.09
CA THR A 59 4.36 1.84 -3.04
C THR A 59 3.72 2.89 -3.93
N VAL A 60 2.48 2.61 -4.35
CA VAL A 60 1.59 3.60 -4.97
C VAL A 60 0.30 3.64 -4.16
N VAL A 61 -0.19 4.84 -3.89
CA VAL A 61 -1.38 5.05 -3.04
C VAL A 61 -2.28 6.09 -3.69
N LEU A 62 -3.57 5.75 -3.78
CA LEU A 62 -4.60 6.69 -4.24
C LEU A 62 -4.97 7.61 -3.07
N ASN A 63 -4.86 8.92 -3.26
CA ASN A 63 -5.21 9.90 -2.23
C ASN A 63 -6.66 10.39 -2.38
N ASP A 64 -7.06 11.32 -1.50
CA ASP A 64 -8.43 11.85 -1.47
C ASP A 64 -8.79 12.69 -2.69
N ASP A 65 -7.79 13.17 -3.44
CA ASP A 65 -7.97 13.96 -4.66
C ASP A 65 -7.96 13.09 -5.92
N ASP A 66 -8.09 11.77 -5.78
CA ASP A 66 -8.02 10.78 -6.86
C ASP A 66 -6.69 10.79 -7.62
N GLU A 67 -5.62 11.23 -6.96
CA GLU A 67 -4.28 11.18 -7.50
C GLU A 67 -3.54 9.96 -6.96
N ILE A 68 -2.72 9.33 -7.81
CA ILE A 68 -1.89 8.21 -7.38
C ILE A 68 -0.52 8.75 -7.00
N LEU A 69 -0.20 8.64 -5.72
CA LEU A 69 1.10 9.04 -5.18
C LEU A 69 2.11 7.92 -5.39
N GLU A 70 3.29 8.26 -5.89
CA GLU A 70 4.43 7.35 -5.98
C GLU A 70 5.32 7.60 -4.77
N LEU A 71 5.53 6.56 -3.95
CA LEU A 71 6.27 6.66 -2.71
C LEU A 71 7.45 5.69 -2.75
N ILE A 72 8.66 6.23 -2.85
CA ILE A 72 9.88 5.44 -2.91
C ILE A 72 10.66 5.66 -1.63
N ASN A 73 11.13 4.58 -1.02
CA ASN A 73 11.77 4.60 0.29
C ASN A 73 10.93 5.34 1.35
N PRO A 74 9.62 5.03 1.42
CA PRO A 74 8.74 5.79 2.31
C PRO A 74 8.96 5.43 3.77
N GLU A 75 8.71 6.41 4.64
CA GLU A 75 8.67 6.20 6.08
C GLU A 75 7.56 7.05 6.70
N ILE A 76 6.93 6.53 7.73
CA ILE A 76 5.94 7.28 8.50
C ILE A 76 6.71 8.19 9.46
N ILE A 77 6.44 9.50 9.40
CA ILE A 77 7.12 10.49 10.25
C ILE A 77 6.22 11.10 11.31
N TYR A 78 4.90 10.95 11.19
CA TYR A 78 3.96 11.45 12.17
C TYR A 78 2.63 10.74 12.06
N THR A 79 2.01 10.43 13.20
CA THR A 79 0.66 9.86 13.25
C THR A 79 -0.15 10.55 14.33
N GLU A 80 -1.47 10.59 14.16
CA GLU A 80 -2.38 11.18 15.13
C GLU A 80 -3.72 10.46 15.11
N GLY A 81 -4.32 10.28 16.28
CA GLY A 81 -5.64 9.70 16.42
C GLY A 81 -5.71 8.21 16.11
N GLU A 82 -6.91 7.70 16.12
CA GLU A 82 -7.22 6.30 15.79
C GLU A 82 -8.51 6.20 15.01
N GLN A 83 -8.56 5.23 14.11
CA GLN A 83 -9.76 4.84 13.39
C GLN A 83 -9.83 3.31 13.35
N THR A 84 -11.03 2.77 13.42
CA THR A 84 -11.24 1.33 13.26
C THR A 84 -12.27 1.10 12.18
N GLY A 85 -11.96 0.25 11.24
CA GLY A 85 -12.84 -0.01 10.12
C GLY A 85 -12.38 -1.20 9.28
N PRO A 86 -13.16 -1.55 8.25
CA PRO A 86 -12.81 -2.66 7.37
C PRO A 86 -11.59 -2.31 6.51
N GLU A 87 -10.69 -3.27 6.39
CA GLU A 87 -9.52 -3.17 5.54
C GLU A 87 -9.40 -4.43 4.71
N GLY A 88 -9.10 -4.26 3.43
CA GLY A 88 -8.86 -5.36 2.51
C GLY A 88 -7.52 -5.20 1.82
N CYS A 89 -7.12 -6.21 1.06
CA CYS A 89 -5.86 -6.22 0.35
C CYS A 89 -6.02 -6.95 -0.98
N LEU A 90 -5.42 -6.43 -2.04
CA LEU A 90 -5.44 -7.08 -3.35
C LEU A 90 -4.78 -8.46 -3.33
N SER A 91 -3.88 -8.71 -2.37
CA SER A 91 -3.25 -10.02 -2.17
C SER A 91 -4.08 -10.97 -1.32
N VAL A 92 -5.20 -10.51 -0.75
CA VAL A 92 -6.14 -11.33 0.04
C VAL A 92 -7.56 -11.07 -0.49
N PRO A 93 -7.85 -11.51 -1.71
CA PRO A 93 -9.11 -11.14 -2.36
C PRO A 93 -10.33 -11.71 -1.66
N GLY A 94 -11.41 -10.93 -1.67
CA GLY A 94 -12.70 -11.34 -1.14
C GLY A 94 -12.82 -11.33 0.37
N LYS A 95 -11.81 -10.87 1.09
CA LYS A 95 -11.84 -10.81 2.56
C LYS A 95 -11.57 -9.40 3.06
N PHE A 96 -12.23 -9.05 4.15
CA PHE A 96 -12.03 -7.79 4.83
C PHE A 96 -11.98 -8.05 6.33
N GLY A 97 -11.08 -7.36 7.03
CA GLY A 97 -10.93 -7.48 8.47
C GLY A 97 -11.04 -6.11 9.13
N MET A 98 -11.51 -6.10 10.38
CA MET A 98 -11.53 -4.87 11.18
C MET A 98 -10.13 -4.57 11.68
N VAL A 99 -9.59 -3.42 11.30
CA VAL A 99 -8.23 -3.00 11.66
C VAL A 99 -8.25 -1.60 12.25
N THR A 100 -7.52 -1.41 13.32
CA THR A 100 -7.30 -0.10 13.93
C THR A 100 -6.01 0.51 13.38
N ARG A 101 -6.11 1.72 12.85
CA ARG A 101 -5.02 2.48 12.26
C ARG A 101 -5.04 3.91 12.79
N PRO A 102 -3.93 4.67 12.66
CA PRO A 102 -4.00 6.11 12.90
C PRO A 102 -5.03 6.78 11.98
N GLU A 103 -5.69 7.80 12.49
CA GLU A 103 -6.64 8.60 11.69
C GLU A 103 -5.93 9.53 10.73
N PHE A 104 -4.76 10.06 11.14
CA PHE A 104 -3.91 10.94 10.34
C PHE A 104 -2.51 10.37 10.27
N VAL A 105 -1.93 10.36 9.07
CA VAL A 105 -0.55 9.87 8.84
C VAL A 105 0.16 10.84 7.91
N ARG A 106 1.39 11.19 8.27
CA ARG A 106 2.31 11.91 7.38
C ARG A 106 3.48 10.99 7.07
N VAL A 107 3.82 10.91 5.79
CA VAL A 107 4.94 10.11 5.30
C VAL A 107 5.97 11.00 4.63
N ARG A 108 7.23 10.57 4.67
CA ARG A 108 8.32 11.14 3.92
C ARG A 108 8.79 10.11 2.92
N ALA A 109 8.97 10.51 1.68
CA ALA A 109 9.35 9.57 0.61
C ALA A 109 10.16 10.29 -0.46
N GLN A 110 10.70 9.52 -1.39
CA GLN A 110 11.35 10.05 -2.58
C GLN A 110 10.43 9.89 -3.79
N ASP A 111 10.47 10.83 -4.72
CA ASP A 111 9.76 10.72 -5.98
C ASP A 111 10.59 9.89 -6.97
N ARG A 112 10.09 9.73 -8.21
CA ARG A 112 10.75 8.92 -9.24
C ARG A 112 12.11 9.46 -9.68
N ASN A 113 12.40 10.71 -9.33
CA ASN A 113 13.68 11.35 -9.62
C ASN A 113 14.62 11.39 -8.41
N GLY A 114 14.21 10.80 -7.30
CA GLY A 114 15.03 10.73 -6.10
C GLY A 114 14.89 11.91 -5.16
N ASN A 115 13.99 12.85 -5.45
CA ASN A 115 13.79 14.03 -4.61
C ASN A 115 12.87 13.72 -3.42
N TRP A 116 13.26 14.17 -2.22
CA TRP A 116 12.45 13.96 -1.02
C TRP A 116 11.25 14.90 -0.99
N PHE A 117 10.13 14.36 -0.52
CA PHE A 117 8.90 15.12 -0.29
C PHE A 117 8.13 14.51 0.86
N GLU A 118 7.11 15.22 1.33
CA GLU A 118 6.19 14.73 2.35
C GLU A 118 4.78 14.69 1.77
N ALA A 119 4.02 13.69 2.20
CA ALA A 119 2.61 13.56 1.87
C ALA A 119 1.85 13.17 3.13
N GLU A 120 0.60 13.59 3.21
CA GLU A 120 -0.23 13.34 4.38
C GLU A 120 -1.67 13.08 3.98
N GLY A 121 -2.41 12.44 4.87
CA GLY A 121 -3.82 12.18 4.65
C GLY A 121 -4.53 11.70 5.89
N TYR A 122 -5.85 11.74 5.81
CA TYR A 122 -6.76 11.29 6.85
C TYR A 122 -7.51 10.05 6.40
N ASP A 123 -8.15 9.38 7.31
CA ASP A 123 -9.13 8.31 7.08
C ASP A 123 -8.59 7.22 6.15
N LEU A 124 -9.14 7.05 4.95
CA LEU A 124 -8.74 6.01 4.02
C LEU A 124 -7.30 6.19 3.53
N THR A 125 -6.88 7.42 3.25
CA THR A 125 -5.50 7.70 2.82
C THR A 125 -4.50 7.33 3.92
N ALA A 126 -4.78 7.69 5.17
CA ALA A 126 -3.94 7.31 6.31
C ALA A 126 -3.86 5.80 6.46
N ARG A 127 -4.99 5.11 6.33
CA ARG A 127 -5.07 3.65 6.38
C ARG A 127 -4.21 3.02 5.29
N CYS A 128 -4.29 3.55 4.07
CA CYS A 128 -3.51 3.06 2.93
C CYS A 128 -2.02 3.23 3.14
N PHE A 129 -1.57 4.37 3.65
CA PHE A 129 -0.16 4.56 3.97
C PHE A 129 0.36 3.46 4.90
N CYS A 130 -0.36 3.21 5.99
CA CYS A 130 0.04 2.20 6.96
C CYS A 130 0.05 0.79 6.35
N HIS A 131 -0.99 0.47 5.59
CA HIS A 131 -1.15 -0.84 4.96
C HIS A 131 -0.02 -1.10 3.96
N GLU A 132 0.25 -0.15 3.04
CA GLU A 132 1.26 -0.34 2.02
C GLU A 132 2.68 -0.31 2.57
N LEU A 133 2.97 0.56 3.53
CA LEU A 133 4.30 0.58 4.14
C LEU A 133 4.58 -0.71 4.94
N ALA A 134 3.55 -1.29 5.56
CA ALA A 134 3.71 -2.58 6.25
C ALA A 134 4.12 -3.70 5.29
N HIS A 135 3.62 -3.70 4.06
CA HIS A 135 4.05 -4.67 3.04
C HIS A 135 5.55 -4.61 2.79
N LEU A 136 6.15 -3.44 2.86
CA LEU A 136 7.59 -3.26 2.63
C LEU A 136 8.45 -3.91 3.72
N ASP A 137 7.85 -4.16 4.89
CA ASP A 137 8.49 -4.84 6.00
C ASP A 137 8.03 -6.30 6.14
N GLY A 138 7.30 -6.81 5.15
CA GLY A 138 6.86 -8.19 5.10
C GLY A 138 5.61 -8.49 5.91
N HIS A 139 4.77 -7.50 6.17
CA HIS A 139 3.57 -7.65 6.98
C HIS A 139 2.29 -7.45 6.16
N LEU A 140 1.29 -8.28 6.45
CA LEU A 140 -0.06 -8.18 5.90
C LEU A 140 -1.02 -7.69 6.98
N TYR A 141 -2.10 -7.01 6.57
CA TYR A 141 -3.09 -6.51 7.50
C TYR A 141 -3.73 -7.62 8.33
N THR A 142 -3.74 -8.85 7.83
CA THR A 142 -4.31 -10.02 8.51
C THR A 142 -3.62 -10.33 9.84
N GLU A 143 -2.42 -9.80 10.06
CA GLU A 143 -1.70 -9.95 11.33
C GLU A 143 -2.26 -9.04 12.43
N HIS A 144 -3.08 -8.04 12.08
CA HIS A 144 -3.56 -7.00 12.98
C HIS A 144 -5.08 -6.87 13.03
N ILE A 145 -5.79 -7.82 12.43
CA ILE A 145 -7.25 -7.77 12.42
C ILE A 145 -7.81 -8.23 13.75
N ASP A 146 -8.88 -7.58 14.21
CA ASP A 146 -9.66 -8.03 15.36
C ASP A 146 -10.51 -9.22 14.98
N ARG A 147 -11.12 -9.16 13.79
CA ARG A 147 -11.92 -10.23 13.19
C ARG A 147 -12.12 -9.97 11.72
N PHE A 148 -12.42 -11.03 10.96
CA PHE A 148 -12.89 -10.87 9.58
C PHE A 148 -14.37 -10.48 9.58
N LEU A 149 -14.76 -9.71 8.58
CA LEU A 149 -16.16 -9.37 8.35
C LEU A 149 -16.87 -10.51 7.62
N SER A 150 -18.13 -10.77 7.99
CA SER A 150 -19.00 -11.68 7.24
C SER A 150 -19.48 -10.99 5.96
N ASP A 151 -19.99 -11.78 5.00
CA ASP A 151 -20.54 -11.25 3.77
C ASP A 151 -21.71 -10.30 4.05
N GLU A 152 -22.53 -10.63 5.06
CA GLU A 152 -23.64 -9.78 5.48
C GLU A 152 -23.15 -8.42 6.02
N GLU A 153 -22.10 -8.42 6.82
CA GLU A 153 -21.53 -7.18 7.36
C GLU A 153 -20.94 -6.31 6.25
N LEU A 154 -20.30 -6.91 5.24
CA LEU A 154 -19.73 -6.19 4.11
C LEU A 154 -20.77 -5.44 3.30
N MET A 155 -22.00 -5.93 3.25
CA MET A 155 -23.09 -5.26 2.54
C MET A 155 -23.49 -3.95 3.19
N ASN A 156 -23.09 -3.69 4.43
CA ASN A 156 -23.44 -2.48 5.19
C ASN A 156 -22.35 -1.41 5.14
N TYR A 157 -21.28 -1.64 4.41
CA TYR A 157 -20.18 -0.68 4.27
C TYR A 157 -20.04 -0.10 2.88
#